data_3ac72808d09862f0d248c0c48b730dca
#
_entry.id   3ac72808d09862f0d248c0c48b730dca
#
_cell.length_a   1.000
_cell.length_b   1.000
_cell.length_c   1.000
_cell.angle_alpha   90.00
_cell.angle_beta   90.00
_cell.angle_gamma   90.00
#
_symmetry.space_group_name_H-M   'P 1'
#
loop_
_entity.id
_entity.type
_entity.pdbx_description
1 polymer ?
#
loop_
_entity_poly.entity_id
_entity_poly.type
_entity_poly.pdbx_seq_one_letter_code
_entity_poly.pdbx_strand_id
1 'polypeptide(L)'
;PENPLNVPEVETTTARLARHTGTVIHSALQAIVESKLVTNHECITADAFINQQHSFWKIQLQQLGWHGDNLTRALQKIAQSIRTSLGSEQGRWLLNSDHQQSACELSLMQKNKHDVSESIIDRTFVTEGIRWIVDYKSSEPESGETETAFIAREMETYKEQLLRYQKLLAATEPRPIKTALYLV
;
A
#
# COMPACT_ATOMS: atom_id res chain seq x y z
N PRO A 1 23.57 -0.25 -37.81
CA PRO A 1 22.49 0.50 -37.26
C PRO A 1 22.62 0.46 -35.75
N GLU A 2 23.00 1.63 -35.21
CA GLU A 2 23.23 1.81 -33.78
C GLU A 2 21.88 1.72 -33.06
N ASN A 3 21.86 0.89 -32.02
CA ASN A 3 20.74 0.74 -31.11
C ASN A 3 20.52 2.09 -30.38
N PRO A 4 19.35 2.73 -30.41
CA PRO A 4 19.16 3.99 -29.69
C PRO A 4 19.38 3.72 -28.20
N LEU A 5 20.31 4.47 -27.60
CA LEU A 5 20.62 4.47 -26.18
C LEU A 5 19.29 4.60 -25.41
N ASN A 6 18.98 3.58 -24.62
CA ASN A 6 17.84 3.57 -23.71
C ASN A 6 18.16 4.58 -22.60
N VAL A 7 17.89 5.87 -22.86
CA VAL A 7 18.03 6.92 -21.84
C VAL A 7 16.94 6.66 -20.81
N PRO A 8 17.26 6.40 -19.55
CA PRO A 8 16.24 6.19 -18.53
C PRO A 8 15.34 7.44 -18.48
N GLU A 9 14.05 7.21 -18.60
CA GLU A 9 13.05 8.26 -18.51
C GLU A 9 13.19 8.97 -17.16
N VAL A 10 13.50 10.27 -17.19
CA VAL A 10 13.73 11.04 -15.96
C VAL A 10 12.39 11.17 -15.23
N GLU A 11 12.28 10.55 -14.07
CA GLU A 11 11.08 10.62 -13.22
C GLU A 11 10.70 12.07 -12.96
N THR A 12 9.47 12.45 -13.25
CA THR A 12 8.99 13.81 -13.01
C THR A 12 8.92 14.11 -11.51
N THR A 13 9.04 15.39 -11.14
CA THR A 13 8.89 15.85 -9.74
C THR A 13 7.56 15.38 -9.15
N THR A 14 6.47 15.40 -9.93
CA THR A 14 5.14 14.95 -9.49
C THR A 14 5.12 13.43 -9.24
N ALA A 15 5.65 12.64 -10.16
CA ALA A 15 5.72 11.17 -9.98
C ALA A 15 6.57 10.80 -8.76
N ARG A 16 7.71 11.48 -8.56
CA ARG A 16 8.57 11.28 -7.39
C ARG A 16 7.85 11.65 -6.09
N LEU A 17 7.11 12.77 -6.05
CA LEU A 17 6.31 13.16 -4.89
C LEU A 17 5.24 12.12 -4.58
N ALA A 18 4.51 11.66 -5.59
CA ALA A 18 3.48 10.64 -5.45
C ALA A 18 4.07 9.34 -4.87
N ARG A 19 5.19 8.86 -5.39
CA ARG A 19 5.89 7.67 -4.90
C ARG A 19 6.32 7.81 -3.45
N HIS A 20 6.97 8.93 -3.06
CA HIS A 20 7.38 9.14 -1.68
C HIS A 20 6.19 9.28 -0.73
N THR A 21 5.11 9.95 -1.16
CA THR A 21 3.87 10.05 -0.40
C THR A 21 3.23 8.68 -0.20
N GLY A 22 3.19 7.85 -1.26
CA GLY A 22 2.71 6.47 -1.19
C GLY A 22 3.50 5.62 -0.18
N THR A 23 4.83 5.71 -0.20
CA THR A 23 5.69 5.01 0.77
C THR A 23 5.33 5.39 2.22
N VAL A 24 5.09 6.67 2.50
CA VAL A 24 4.70 7.12 3.85
C VAL A 24 3.30 6.61 4.21
N ILE A 25 2.35 6.57 3.26
CA ILE A 25 1.01 6.00 3.48
C ILE A 25 1.12 4.52 3.84
N HIS A 26 1.86 3.70 3.07
CA HIS A 26 2.07 2.28 3.37
C HIS A 26 2.66 2.08 4.77
N SER A 27 3.72 2.82 5.12
CA SER A 27 4.33 2.77 6.45
C SER A 27 3.35 3.17 7.57
N ALA A 28 2.45 4.13 7.31
CA ALA A 28 1.43 4.54 8.27
C ALA A 28 0.36 3.45 8.48
N LEU A 29 -0.10 2.79 7.41
CA LEU A 29 -1.04 1.67 7.49
C LEU A 29 -0.41 0.46 8.21
N GLN A 30 0.85 0.16 7.92
CA GLN A 30 1.63 -0.85 8.63
C GLN A 30 1.70 -0.54 10.14
N ALA A 31 2.05 0.70 10.50
CA ALA A 31 2.15 1.12 11.90
C ALA A 31 0.83 0.96 12.66
N ILE A 32 -0.32 1.21 12.02
CA ILE A 32 -1.65 0.99 12.61
C ILE A 32 -1.83 -0.48 12.98
N VAL A 33 -1.49 -1.40 12.08
CA VAL A 33 -1.63 -2.85 12.30
C VAL A 33 -0.65 -3.34 13.36
N GLU A 34 0.63 -3.02 13.24
CA GLU A 34 1.69 -3.52 14.12
C GLU A 34 1.56 -2.98 15.54
N SER A 35 1.08 -1.75 15.70
CA SER A 35 0.80 -1.15 17.01
C SER A 35 -0.57 -1.55 17.57
N LYS A 36 -1.32 -2.42 16.88
CA LYS A 36 -2.64 -2.92 17.29
C LYS A 36 -3.65 -1.80 17.57
N LEU A 37 -3.63 -0.76 16.74
CA LEU A 37 -4.49 0.41 16.91
C LEU A 37 -5.92 0.19 16.37
N VAL A 38 -6.14 -0.90 15.65
CA VAL A 38 -7.46 -1.39 15.19
C VAL A 38 -7.57 -2.86 15.59
N THR A 39 -8.54 -3.17 16.42
CA THR A 39 -8.84 -4.52 16.94
C THR A 39 -10.34 -4.80 16.83
N ASN A 40 -10.79 -5.97 17.24
CA ASN A 40 -12.21 -6.29 17.35
C ASN A 40 -12.96 -5.44 18.39
N HIS A 41 -12.24 -4.79 19.31
CA HIS A 41 -12.82 -4.08 20.45
C HIS A 41 -12.55 -2.58 20.41
N GLU A 42 -11.44 -2.17 19.80
CA GLU A 42 -10.97 -0.79 19.82
C GLU A 42 -10.51 -0.36 18.44
N CYS A 43 -10.73 0.90 18.13
CA CYS A 43 -10.22 1.54 16.92
C CYS A 43 -9.76 2.97 17.28
N ILE A 44 -8.49 3.28 17.00
CA ILE A 44 -7.99 4.64 17.12
C ILE A 44 -8.76 5.57 16.16
N THR A 45 -9.04 6.79 16.59
CA THR A 45 -9.59 7.78 15.67
C THR A 45 -8.52 8.25 14.69
N ALA A 46 -8.93 8.54 13.45
CA ALA A 46 -8.00 9.03 12.42
C ALA A 46 -7.25 10.28 12.88
N ASP A 47 -7.95 11.24 13.49
CA ASP A 47 -7.33 12.48 13.94
C ASP A 47 -6.33 12.26 15.09
N ALA A 48 -6.61 11.33 16.01
CA ALA A 48 -5.65 11.00 17.07
C ALA A 48 -4.37 10.42 16.47
N PHE A 49 -4.47 9.46 15.53
CA PHE A 49 -3.32 8.87 14.85
C PHE A 49 -2.55 9.90 14.03
N ILE A 50 -3.25 10.73 13.24
CA ILE A 50 -2.63 11.79 12.44
C ILE A 50 -1.85 12.76 13.34
N ASN A 51 -2.44 13.23 14.44
CA ASN A 51 -1.77 14.13 15.37
C ASN A 51 -0.50 13.52 15.99
N GLN A 52 -0.52 12.22 16.29
CA GLN A 52 0.66 11.49 16.78
C GLN A 52 1.78 11.40 15.74
N GLN A 53 1.43 11.18 14.47
CA GLN A 53 2.39 10.84 13.42
C GLN A 53 2.81 12.03 12.55
N HIS A 54 2.07 13.13 12.54
CA HIS A 54 2.26 14.26 11.63
C HIS A 54 3.70 14.80 11.60
N SER A 55 4.31 14.99 12.78
CA SER A 55 5.68 15.50 12.88
C SER A 55 6.69 14.53 12.30
N PHE A 56 6.49 13.23 12.49
CA PHE A 56 7.34 12.19 11.95
C PHE A 56 7.25 12.15 10.40
N TRP A 57 6.06 12.14 9.83
CA TRP A 57 5.87 12.19 8.37
C TRP A 57 6.50 13.45 7.75
N LYS A 58 6.33 14.60 8.43
CA LYS A 58 6.94 15.86 7.99
C LYS A 58 8.46 15.74 7.91
N ILE A 59 9.11 15.21 8.94
CA ILE A 59 10.57 15.02 8.96
C ILE A 59 11.00 14.05 7.86
N GLN A 60 10.32 12.91 7.69
CA GLN A 60 10.63 11.96 6.62
C GLN A 60 10.59 12.60 5.24
N LEU A 61 9.51 13.34 4.93
CA LEU A 61 9.35 14.01 3.65
C LEU A 61 10.41 15.11 3.44
N GLN A 62 10.76 15.85 4.49
CA GLN A 62 11.80 16.86 4.43
C GLN A 62 13.18 16.26 4.17
N GLN A 63 13.49 15.11 4.76
CA GLN A 63 14.73 14.35 4.47
C GLN A 63 14.80 13.86 3.03
N LEU A 64 13.65 13.63 2.39
CA LEU A 64 13.55 13.31 0.96
C LEU A 64 13.56 14.55 0.05
N GLY A 65 13.77 15.74 0.64
CA GLY A 65 13.91 17.01 -0.07
C GLY A 65 12.58 17.74 -0.36
N TRP A 66 11.47 17.35 0.29
CA TRP A 66 10.19 18.01 0.08
C TRP A 66 9.98 19.18 1.04
N HIS A 67 9.62 20.35 0.47
CA HIS A 67 9.42 21.62 1.18
C HIS A 67 8.21 22.37 0.59
N GLY A 68 7.78 23.43 1.28
CA GLY A 68 6.71 24.33 0.80
C GLY A 68 5.42 23.60 0.42
N ASP A 69 4.84 23.97 -0.71
CA ASP A 69 3.54 23.45 -1.17
C ASP A 69 3.55 21.94 -1.44
N ASN A 70 4.66 21.39 -1.94
CA ASN A 70 4.79 19.96 -2.18
C ASN A 70 4.73 19.16 -0.88
N LEU A 71 5.41 19.64 0.16
CA LEU A 71 5.33 19.03 1.50
C LEU A 71 3.90 19.11 2.07
N THR A 72 3.26 20.27 1.95
CA THR A 72 1.89 20.47 2.42
C THR A 72 0.91 19.53 1.72
N ARG A 73 1.00 19.41 0.38
CA ARG A 73 0.15 18.49 -0.41
C ARG A 73 0.37 17.02 -0.02
N ALA A 74 1.62 16.61 0.15
CA ALA A 74 1.94 15.25 0.58
C ALA A 74 1.34 14.93 1.96
N LEU A 75 1.50 15.82 2.94
CA LEU A 75 0.94 15.64 4.29
C LEU A 75 -0.59 15.61 4.28
N GLN A 76 -1.24 16.45 3.46
CA GLN A 76 -2.70 16.43 3.28
C GLN A 76 -3.17 15.10 2.68
N LYS A 77 -2.48 14.59 1.64
CA LYS A 77 -2.79 13.30 1.02
C LYS A 77 -2.66 12.15 2.03
N ILE A 78 -1.57 12.11 2.80
CA ILE A 78 -1.37 11.09 3.84
C ILE A 78 -2.51 11.15 4.86
N ALA A 79 -2.81 12.33 5.39
CA ALA A 79 -3.89 12.51 6.36
C ALA A 79 -5.25 12.07 5.80
N GLN A 80 -5.55 12.40 4.53
CA GLN A 80 -6.78 12.00 3.88
C GLN A 80 -6.86 10.47 3.72
N SER A 81 -5.79 9.81 3.27
CA SER A 81 -5.73 8.35 3.15
C SER A 81 -5.99 7.67 4.50
N ILE A 82 -5.43 8.17 5.59
CA ILE A 82 -5.68 7.64 6.94
C ILE A 82 -7.13 7.87 7.37
N ARG A 83 -7.72 9.04 7.11
CA ARG A 83 -9.15 9.30 7.40
C ARG A 83 -10.06 8.36 6.63
N THR A 84 -9.81 8.14 5.35
CA THR A 84 -10.57 7.21 4.51
C THR A 84 -10.45 5.78 5.06
N SER A 85 -9.24 5.33 5.37
CA SER A 85 -9.00 3.97 5.85
C SER A 85 -9.64 3.71 7.21
N LEU A 86 -9.45 4.58 8.20
CA LEU A 86 -10.03 4.41 9.53
C LEU A 86 -11.52 4.78 9.60
N GLY A 87 -12.01 5.58 8.65
CA GLY A 87 -13.41 6.00 8.55
C GLY A 87 -14.32 4.94 7.90
N SER A 88 -13.79 4.05 7.05
CA SER A 88 -14.57 3.05 6.36
C SER A 88 -14.59 1.71 7.12
N GLU A 89 -15.68 0.94 6.97
CA GLU A 89 -15.79 -0.41 7.53
C GLU A 89 -14.75 -1.34 6.91
N GLN A 90 -14.59 -1.28 5.59
CA GLN A 90 -13.63 -2.07 4.84
C GLN A 90 -12.20 -1.78 5.28
N GLY A 91 -11.84 -0.51 5.46
CA GLY A 91 -10.50 -0.13 5.92
C GLY A 91 -10.22 -0.62 7.34
N ARG A 92 -11.18 -0.47 8.27
CA ARG A 92 -11.03 -1.01 9.62
C ARG A 92 -10.92 -2.53 9.64
N TRP A 93 -11.74 -3.23 8.84
CA TRP A 93 -11.62 -4.69 8.68
C TRP A 93 -10.24 -5.08 8.17
N LEU A 94 -9.74 -4.42 7.15
CA LEU A 94 -8.43 -4.70 6.54
C LEU A 94 -7.28 -4.45 7.52
N LEU A 95 -7.36 -3.37 8.31
CA LEU A 95 -6.33 -2.95 9.27
C LEU A 95 -6.45 -3.65 10.62
N ASN A 96 -7.48 -4.48 10.82
CA ASN A 96 -7.68 -5.19 12.09
C ASN A 96 -6.50 -6.14 12.38
N SER A 97 -5.85 -5.92 13.51
CA SER A 97 -4.69 -6.71 13.95
C SER A 97 -5.07 -8.06 14.55
N ASP A 98 -6.36 -8.27 14.91
CA ASP A 98 -6.84 -9.52 15.51
C ASP A 98 -7.09 -10.62 14.47
N HIS A 99 -6.96 -10.34 13.18
CA HIS A 99 -6.96 -11.38 12.16
C HIS A 99 -5.86 -12.41 12.40
N GLN A 100 -6.16 -13.68 12.16
CA GLN A 100 -5.21 -14.76 12.33
C GLN A 100 -4.04 -14.62 11.34
N GLN A 101 -2.84 -15.00 11.76
CA GLN A 101 -1.64 -14.98 10.92
C GLN A 101 -1.47 -13.64 10.16
N SER A 102 -1.75 -12.56 10.86
CA SER A 102 -1.65 -11.19 10.40
C SER A 102 -0.19 -10.80 10.20
N ALA A 103 0.17 -10.29 9.02
CA ALA A 103 1.49 -9.76 8.72
C ALA A 103 1.41 -8.57 7.77
N CYS A 104 2.36 -7.64 7.91
CA CYS A 104 2.64 -6.58 6.98
C CYS A 104 4.03 -6.78 6.35
N GLU A 105 4.26 -6.23 5.17
CA GLU A 105 5.54 -6.30 4.45
C GLU A 105 6.11 -7.73 4.38
N LEU A 106 5.24 -8.72 4.08
CA LEU A 106 5.66 -10.11 4.00
C LEU A 106 6.55 -10.34 2.78
N SER A 107 7.84 -10.58 3.04
CA SER A 107 8.81 -10.91 1.99
C SER A 107 8.66 -12.36 1.55
N LEU A 108 8.51 -12.57 0.24
CA LEU A 108 8.50 -13.86 -0.43
C LEU A 108 9.69 -13.95 -1.39
N MET A 109 10.56 -14.92 -1.15
CA MET A 109 11.74 -15.17 -1.99
C MET A 109 11.41 -16.26 -3.03
N GLN A 110 11.61 -15.95 -4.29
CA GLN A 110 11.53 -16.94 -5.39
C GLN A 110 12.91 -17.18 -5.96
N LYS A 111 13.35 -18.42 -5.92
CA LYS A 111 14.58 -18.85 -6.58
C LYS A 111 14.27 -19.41 -7.95
N ASN A 112 14.75 -18.76 -8.99
CA ASN A 112 14.79 -19.26 -10.37
C ASN A 112 16.18 -19.82 -10.67
N LYS A 113 16.34 -20.53 -11.80
CA LYS A 113 17.61 -21.21 -12.16
C LYS A 113 18.84 -20.29 -12.16
N HIS A 114 18.65 -18.99 -12.41
CA HIS A 114 19.74 -18.02 -12.58
C HIS A 114 19.56 -16.75 -11.76
N ASP A 115 18.45 -16.60 -10.99
CA ASP A 115 18.16 -15.38 -10.25
C ASP A 115 17.32 -15.67 -9.01
N VAL A 116 17.43 -14.77 -8.02
CA VAL A 116 16.58 -14.74 -6.82
C VAL A 116 15.79 -13.45 -6.88
N SER A 117 14.48 -13.54 -6.97
CA SER A 117 13.60 -12.39 -6.92
C SER A 117 12.86 -12.35 -5.60
N GLU A 118 12.74 -11.14 -5.03
CA GLU A 118 11.94 -10.85 -3.85
C GLU A 118 10.61 -10.23 -4.28
N SER A 119 9.55 -10.61 -3.60
CA SER A 119 8.23 -9.99 -3.72
C SER A 119 7.73 -9.66 -2.31
N ILE A 120 7.31 -8.43 -2.09
CA ILE A 120 6.83 -7.98 -0.79
C ILE A 120 5.32 -7.79 -0.90
N ILE A 121 4.58 -8.41 0.03
CA ILE A 121 3.12 -8.27 0.17
C ILE A 121 2.86 -7.24 1.26
N ASP A 122 2.19 -6.14 0.93
CA ASP A 122 1.91 -5.05 1.88
C ASP A 122 1.15 -5.56 3.11
N ARG A 123 0.12 -6.38 2.90
CA ARG A 123 -0.74 -6.89 3.96
C ARG A 123 -1.22 -8.30 3.66
N THR A 124 -1.14 -9.21 4.65
CA THR A 124 -1.75 -10.54 4.57
C THR A 124 -2.32 -10.97 5.92
N PHE A 125 -3.40 -11.73 5.91
CA PHE A 125 -4.04 -12.27 7.10
C PHE A 125 -4.99 -13.41 6.75
N VAL A 126 -5.47 -14.14 7.76
CA VAL A 126 -6.49 -15.18 7.61
C VAL A 126 -7.75 -14.77 8.35
N THR A 127 -8.87 -14.86 7.69
CA THR A 127 -10.19 -14.73 8.29
C THR A 127 -11.17 -15.68 7.61
N GLU A 128 -12.08 -16.29 8.36
CA GLU A 128 -13.07 -17.26 7.86
C GLU A 128 -12.45 -18.41 7.04
N GLY A 129 -11.25 -18.84 7.40
CA GLY A 129 -10.54 -19.91 6.69
C GLY A 129 -9.95 -19.50 5.32
N ILE A 130 -9.97 -18.22 4.97
CA ILE A 130 -9.45 -17.68 3.73
C ILE A 130 -8.18 -16.87 4.03
N ARG A 131 -7.11 -17.11 3.26
CA ARG A 131 -5.92 -16.27 3.23
C ARG A 131 -6.17 -15.06 2.33
N TRP A 132 -6.07 -13.87 2.86
CA TRP A 132 -6.12 -12.62 2.11
C TRP A 132 -4.73 -12.09 1.82
N ILE A 133 -4.54 -11.62 0.59
CA ILE A 133 -3.37 -10.85 0.14
C ILE A 133 -3.91 -9.49 -0.30
N VAL A 134 -3.42 -8.43 0.30
CA VAL A 134 -3.86 -7.07 -0.02
C VAL A 134 -2.65 -6.23 -0.37
N ASP A 135 -2.77 -5.51 -1.46
CA ASP A 135 -1.78 -4.58 -1.95
C ASP A 135 -2.38 -3.17 -1.92
N TYR A 136 -1.66 -2.23 -1.32
CA TYR A 136 -2.10 -0.85 -1.15
C TYR A 136 -1.72 -0.01 -2.37
N LYS A 137 -2.63 0.84 -2.83
CA LYS A 137 -2.35 1.78 -3.91
C LYS A 137 -2.87 3.17 -3.56
N SER A 138 -1.99 4.16 -3.69
CA SER A 138 -2.29 5.58 -3.44
C SER A 138 -2.45 6.39 -4.74
N SER A 139 -2.71 5.69 -5.87
CA SER A 139 -3.05 6.30 -7.14
C SER A 139 -4.37 7.07 -7.08
N GLU A 140 -4.52 8.02 -7.99
CA GLU A 140 -5.71 8.86 -8.11
C GLU A 140 -6.34 8.70 -9.50
N PRO A 141 -7.66 8.93 -9.63
CA PRO A 141 -8.30 8.98 -10.93
C PRO A 141 -7.66 10.07 -11.81
N GLU A 142 -7.57 9.81 -13.11
CA GLU A 142 -7.19 10.83 -14.08
C GLU A 142 -8.30 11.87 -14.27
N SER A 143 -7.94 13.04 -14.81
CA SER A 143 -8.91 14.11 -15.04
C SER A 143 -10.05 13.64 -15.94
N GLY A 144 -11.28 13.62 -15.41
CA GLY A 144 -12.47 13.16 -16.12
C GLY A 144 -12.69 11.65 -16.11
N GLU A 145 -11.82 10.88 -15.45
CA GLU A 145 -12.00 9.44 -15.29
C GLU A 145 -13.11 9.15 -14.26
N THR A 146 -14.02 8.25 -14.62
CA THR A 146 -15.04 7.78 -13.66
C THR A 146 -14.43 6.81 -12.66
N GLU A 147 -15.01 6.70 -11.47
CA GLU A 147 -14.57 5.76 -10.43
C GLU A 147 -14.50 4.31 -10.97
N THR A 148 -15.51 3.89 -11.73
CA THR A 148 -15.52 2.54 -12.33
C THR A 148 -14.37 2.33 -13.32
N ALA A 149 -14.05 3.32 -14.15
CA ALA A 149 -12.93 3.25 -15.09
C ALA A 149 -11.58 3.22 -14.35
N PHE A 150 -11.43 4.05 -13.32
CA PHE A 150 -10.26 4.07 -12.45
C PHE A 150 -10.01 2.71 -11.81
N ILE A 151 -11.03 2.13 -11.16
CA ILE A 151 -10.92 0.81 -10.52
C ILE A 151 -10.53 -0.25 -11.56
N ALA A 152 -11.17 -0.25 -12.74
CA ALA A 152 -10.86 -1.21 -13.80
C ALA A 152 -9.41 -1.07 -14.30
N ARG A 153 -8.92 0.15 -14.47
CA ARG A 153 -7.54 0.44 -14.86
C ARG A 153 -6.53 -0.05 -13.83
N GLU A 154 -6.76 0.25 -12.56
CA GLU A 154 -5.89 -0.20 -11.47
C GLU A 154 -5.89 -1.73 -11.35
N MET A 155 -7.04 -2.36 -11.43
CA MET A 155 -7.15 -3.82 -11.40
C MET A 155 -6.38 -4.49 -12.53
N GLU A 156 -6.47 -3.98 -13.77
CA GLU A 156 -5.72 -4.54 -14.90
C GLU A 156 -4.22 -4.26 -14.77
N THR A 157 -3.83 -3.07 -14.29
CA THR A 157 -2.42 -2.69 -14.10
C THR A 157 -1.72 -3.61 -13.10
N TYR A 158 -2.38 -3.97 -12.00
CA TYR A 158 -1.76 -4.74 -10.90
C TYR A 158 -2.14 -6.22 -10.89
N LYS A 159 -2.91 -6.68 -11.85
CA LYS A 159 -3.36 -8.07 -11.98
C LYS A 159 -2.23 -9.08 -11.94
N GLU A 160 -1.19 -8.88 -12.75
CA GLU A 160 -0.03 -9.78 -12.80
C GLU A 160 0.75 -9.80 -11.47
N GLN A 161 0.82 -8.68 -10.77
CA GLN A 161 1.44 -8.61 -9.45
C GLN A 161 0.66 -9.45 -8.43
N LEU A 162 -0.67 -9.29 -8.38
CA LEU A 162 -1.52 -10.06 -7.47
C LEU A 162 -1.51 -11.55 -7.78
N LEU A 163 -1.55 -11.94 -9.06
CA LEU A 163 -1.44 -13.34 -9.49
C LEU A 163 -0.09 -13.94 -9.09
N ARG A 164 1.00 -13.18 -9.20
CA ARG A 164 2.33 -13.61 -8.77
C ARG A 164 2.36 -13.86 -7.26
N TYR A 165 1.83 -12.94 -6.44
CA TYR A 165 1.74 -13.12 -4.99
C TYR A 165 0.93 -14.36 -4.62
N GLN A 166 -0.24 -14.52 -5.24
CA GLN A 166 -1.10 -15.68 -5.03
C GLN A 166 -0.36 -16.99 -5.35
N LYS A 167 0.32 -17.05 -6.49
CA LYS A 167 1.09 -18.23 -6.92
C LYS A 167 2.23 -18.57 -5.96
N LEU A 168 2.96 -17.54 -5.49
CA LEU A 168 4.07 -17.74 -4.56
C LEU A 168 3.58 -18.26 -3.20
N LEU A 169 2.52 -17.67 -2.68
CA LEU A 169 1.99 -18.06 -1.38
C LEU A 169 1.29 -19.43 -1.42
N ALA A 170 0.64 -19.78 -2.53
CA ALA A 170 -0.03 -21.07 -2.72
C ALA A 170 0.90 -22.27 -2.59
N ALA A 171 2.22 -22.09 -2.74
CA ALA A 171 3.19 -23.16 -2.55
C ALA A 171 3.26 -23.67 -1.09
N THR A 172 2.85 -22.84 -0.11
CA THR A 172 2.92 -23.15 1.32
C THR A 172 1.59 -22.92 2.07
N GLU A 173 0.60 -22.31 1.41
CA GLU A 173 -0.70 -21.99 2.00
C GLU A 173 -1.77 -22.99 1.54
N PRO A 174 -2.29 -23.84 2.44
CA PRO A 174 -3.31 -24.85 2.06
C PRO A 174 -4.72 -24.29 1.93
N ARG A 175 -4.96 -23.05 2.39
CA ARG A 175 -6.28 -22.42 2.37
C ARG A 175 -6.55 -21.76 1.02
N PRO A 176 -7.83 -21.52 0.69
CA PRO A 176 -8.18 -20.64 -0.43
C PRO A 176 -7.53 -19.26 -0.25
N ILE A 177 -6.95 -18.73 -1.33
CA ILE A 177 -6.31 -17.42 -1.33
C ILE A 177 -7.18 -16.44 -2.11
N LYS A 178 -7.48 -15.30 -1.51
CA LYS A 178 -8.09 -14.14 -2.17
C LYS A 178 -7.11 -12.99 -2.22
N THR A 179 -7.14 -12.24 -3.32
CA THR A 179 -6.33 -11.05 -3.53
C THR A 179 -7.20 -9.81 -3.66
N ALA A 180 -6.74 -8.68 -3.19
CA ALA A 180 -7.43 -7.40 -3.31
C ALA A 180 -6.42 -6.25 -3.51
N LEU A 181 -6.85 -5.23 -4.28
CA LEU A 181 -6.24 -3.91 -4.24
C LEU A 181 -7.03 -3.06 -3.24
N TYR A 182 -6.34 -2.35 -2.40
CA TYR A 182 -6.93 -1.36 -1.52
C TYR A 182 -6.48 0.04 -1.94
N LEU A 183 -7.41 0.79 -2.53
CA LEU A 183 -7.20 2.14 -3.01
C LEU A 183 -7.40 3.13 -1.85
N VAL A 184 -6.35 3.87 -1.47
CA VAL A 184 -6.29 4.74 -0.30
C VAL A 184 -6.13 6.22 -0.66
#